data_f9c17a63d4ae1e1c22698589d8be412b
#
_entry.id   f9c17a63d4ae1e1c22698589d8be412b
#
_cell.length_a   1.000
_cell.length_b   1.000
_cell.length_c   1.000
_cell.angle_alpha   90.00
_cell.angle_beta   90.00
_cell.angle_gamma   90.00
#
_symmetry.space_group_name_H-M   'P 1'
#
loop_
_entity.id
_entity.type
_entity.pdbx_description
1 polymer ?
#
loop_
_entity_poly.entity_id
_entity_poly.type
_entity_poly.pdbx_seq_one_letter_code
_entity_poly.pdbx_strand_id
1 'polypeptide(L)'
;MGLSQWRKPQVVVLLLLVLALLPLFAHDNVKSRISETFFGRQYGGEIHVGQVGLDLSTSERLRSWGYVLQDWVHNPVLGRGVTGYAWADAQYVKIIGETGLAGLLAFGFIITRLWIKGREIYGSEEDPFAKGLALGVWLGLVAMLAHCVGANTFIIIRIMEPFWLCAGLVMILPRLSNVEVPVAREPRSA
;
A
#
# COMPACT_ATOMS: atom_id res chain seq x y z
N MET A 1 -3.02 0.44 29.93
CA MET A 1 -1.74 -0.21 30.31
C MET A 1 -1.19 -1.22 29.26
N GLY A 2 -1.50 -1.14 27.98
CA GLY A 2 -1.16 -2.16 26.99
C GLY A 2 -0.25 -1.77 25.82
N LEU A 3 -0.01 -0.51 25.54
CA LEU A 3 0.67 -0.05 24.33
C LEU A 3 2.18 0.23 24.49
N SER A 4 2.71 0.16 25.70
CA SER A 4 4.15 0.39 26.00
C SER A 4 5.06 -0.78 25.62
N GLN A 5 4.51 -1.97 25.36
CA GLN A 5 5.28 -3.18 25.10
C GLN A 5 5.87 -3.23 23.68
N TRP A 6 5.29 -2.52 22.72
CA TRP A 6 5.74 -2.54 21.31
C TRP A 6 7.03 -1.76 21.04
N ARG A 7 7.52 -0.99 22.03
CA ARG A 7 8.82 -0.28 21.94
C ARG A 7 10.05 -1.12 22.30
N LYS A 8 9.84 -2.38 22.73
CA LYS A 8 10.97 -3.26 23.02
C LYS A 8 11.50 -3.85 21.72
N PRO A 9 12.75 -3.59 21.35
CA PRO A 9 13.36 -4.15 20.15
C PRO A 9 13.26 -5.68 20.13
N GLN A 10 13.15 -6.31 21.29
CA GLN A 10 12.95 -7.74 21.48
C GLN A 10 11.65 -8.26 20.84
N VAL A 11 10.53 -7.50 20.88
CA VAL A 11 9.27 -7.89 20.26
C VAL A 11 9.38 -7.86 18.74
N VAL A 12 10.05 -6.84 18.20
CA VAL A 12 10.29 -6.73 16.76
C VAL A 12 11.21 -7.84 16.28
N VAL A 13 12.28 -8.13 17.05
CA VAL A 13 13.20 -9.25 16.74
C VAL A 13 12.47 -10.58 16.80
N LEU A 14 11.64 -10.80 17.84
CA LEU A 14 10.84 -12.01 17.96
C LEU A 14 9.88 -12.19 16.79
N LEU A 15 9.20 -11.10 16.38
CA LEU A 15 8.27 -11.12 15.25
C LEU A 15 9.01 -11.42 13.93
N LEU A 16 10.16 -10.82 13.70
CA LEU A 16 11.01 -11.10 12.54
C LEU A 16 11.53 -12.54 12.57
N LEU A 17 11.88 -13.06 13.74
CA LEU A 17 12.35 -14.44 13.91
C LEU A 17 11.22 -15.43 13.66
N VAL A 18 10.02 -15.17 14.16
CA VAL A 18 8.82 -15.97 13.87
C VAL A 18 8.52 -15.94 12.37
N LEU A 19 8.56 -14.77 11.73
CA LEU A 19 8.34 -14.62 10.30
C LEU A 19 9.39 -15.37 9.46
N ALA A 20 10.65 -15.36 9.89
CA ALA A 20 11.74 -16.08 9.24
C ALA A 20 11.64 -17.60 9.42
N LEU A 21 11.09 -18.07 10.55
CA LEU A 21 10.90 -19.49 10.84
C LEU A 21 9.60 -20.07 10.25
N LEU A 22 8.62 -19.20 9.89
CA LEU A 22 7.34 -19.62 9.30
C LEU A 22 7.50 -20.58 8.10
N PRO A 23 8.44 -20.37 7.15
CA PRO A 23 8.67 -21.29 6.03
C PRO A 23 9.14 -22.71 6.47
N LEU A 24 9.79 -22.85 7.62
CA LEU A 24 10.25 -24.13 8.12
C LEU A 24 9.10 -25.03 8.61
N PHE A 25 8.03 -24.40 9.10
CA PHE A 25 6.80 -25.08 9.53
C PHE A 25 5.72 -25.12 8.45
N ALA A 26 6.00 -24.53 7.29
CA ALA A 26 5.06 -24.51 6.18
C ALA A 26 4.82 -25.94 5.66
N HIS A 27 3.54 -26.27 5.45
CA HIS A 27 3.13 -27.55 4.88
C HIS A 27 3.80 -27.76 3.52
N ASP A 28 4.04 -29.01 3.12
CA ASP A 28 4.79 -29.37 1.90
C ASP A 28 4.26 -28.69 0.63
N ASN A 29 2.95 -28.41 0.58
CA ASN A 29 2.31 -27.61 -0.48
C ASN A 29 2.81 -26.16 -0.56
N VAL A 30 3.21 -25.54 0.55
CA VAL A 30 3.77 -24.17 0.57
C VAL A 30 5.23 -24.20 0.17
N LYS A 31 5.98 -25.21 0.62
CA LYS A 31 7.39 -25.43 0.22
C LYS A 31 7.49 -25.71 -1.27
N SER A 32 6.59 -26.53 -1.82
CA SER A 32 6.55 -26.80 -3.27
C SER A 32 6.23 -25.54 -4.07
N ARG A 33 5.27 -24.71 -3.63
CA ARG A 33 4.96 -23.43 -4.26
C ARG A 33 6.13 -22.45 -4.23
N ILE A 34 6.84 -22.35 -3.09
CA ILE A 34 8.04 -21.53 -2.98
C ILE A 34 9.14 -22.07 -3.91
N SER A 35 9.36 -23.38 -3.94
CA SER A 35 10.36 -23.98 -4.82
C SER A 35 9.97 -23.86 -6.29
N GLU A 36 8.70 -24.00 -6.63
CA GLU A 36 8.20 -23.75 -7.99
C GLU A 36 8.37 -22.30 -8.44
N THR A 37 8.19 -21.33 -7.53
CA THR A 37 8.39 -19.90 -7.84
C THR A 37 9.84 -19.53 -8.11
N PHE A 38 10.79 -20.14 -7.35
CA PHE A 38 12.21 -19.79 -7.45
C PHE A 38 13.05 -20.81 -8.26
N PHE A 39 12.61 -22.06 -8.35
CA PHE A 39 13.36 -23.16 -8.97
C PHE A 39 12.49 -24.01 -9.91
N GLY A 40 11.29 -23.53 -10.28
CA GLY A 40 10.33 -24.27 -11.08
C GLY A 40 10.86 -24.68 -12.45
N ARG A 41 10.25 -25.71 -13.03
CA ARG A 41 10.60 -26.21 -14.37
C ARG A 41 10.50 -25.08 -15.39
N GLN A 42 11.55 -24.91 -16.17
CA GLN A 42 11.60 -23.98 -17.29
C GLN A 42 10.58 -24.40 -18.35
N TYR A 43 9.41 -23.78 -18.32
CA TYR A 43 8.47 -23.80 -19.46
C TYR A 43 8.94 -22.73 -20.45
N GLY A 44 9.01 -23.07 -21.73
CA GLY A 44 9.44 -22.14 -22.76
C GLY A 44 8.60 -20.86 -22.73
N GLY A 45 9.23 -19.76 -22.36
CA GLY A 45 8.58 -18.46 -22.18
C GLY A 45 8.97 -17.71 -20.89
N GLU A 46 9.73 -18.35 -20.00
CA GLU A 46 10.20 -17.72 -18.75
C GLU A 46 11.31 -16.70 -19.03
N ILE A 47 11.28 -15.58 -18.27
CA ILE A 47 12.34 -14.59 -18.28
C ILE A 47 13.40 -15.03 -17.28
N HIS A 48 14.66 -15.05 -17.71
CA HIS A 48 15.79 -15.34 -16.84
C HIS A 48 16.47 -14.04 -16.37
N VAL A 49 16.67 -13.93 -15.05
CA VAL A 49 17.50 -12.88 -14.47
C VAL A 49 18.76 -13.56 -13.91
N GLY A 50 19.84 -13.55 -14.72
CA GLY A 50 21.05 -14.30 -14.42
C GLY A 50 20.83 -15.82 -14.51
N GLN A 51 21.06 -16.53 -13.42
CA GLN A 51 20.86 -17.99 -13.33
C GLN A 51 19.49 -18.38 -12.76
N VAL A 52 18.65 -17.41 -12.39
CA VAL A 52 17.32 -17.64 -11.81
C VAL A 52 16.26 -17.46 -12.87
N GLY A 53 15.51 -18.52 -13.20
CA GLY A 53 14.30 -18.45 -14.02
C GLY A 53 13.15 -17.92 -13.17
N LEU A 54 12.44 -16.91 -13.68
CA LEU A 54 11.22 -16.43 -13.03
C LEU A 54 10.04 -17.33 -13.44
N ASP A 55 9.11 -17.56 -12.53
CA ASP A 55 7.91 -18.31 -12.84
C ASP A 55 7.09 -17.64 -13.95
N LEU A 56 6.26 -18.42 -14.63
CA LEU A 56 5.49 -17.96 -15.79
C LEU A 56 4.63 -16.73 -15.46
N SER A 57 4.02 -16.70 -14.28
CA SER A 57 3.17 -15.57 -13.84
C SER A 57 3.97 -14.27 -13.70
N THR A 58 5.15 -14.32 -13.11
CA THR A 58 6.05 -13.16 -12.99
C THR A 58 6.59 -12.74 -14.35
N SER A 59 6.95 -13.70 -15.20
CA SER A 59 7.42 -13.43 -16.55
C SER A 59 6.36 -12.73 -17.41
N GLU A 60 5.10 -13.17 -17.35
CA GLU A 60 3.97 -12.53 -18.04
C GLU A 60 3.71 -11.11 -17.54
N ARG A 61 3.82 -10.86 -16.22
CA ARG A 61 3.72 -9.52 -15.66
C ARG A 61 4.81 -8.60 -16.20
N LEU A 62 6.08 -9.04 -16.17
CA LEU A 62 7.19 -8.24 -16.68
C LEU A 62 7.06 -7.94 -18.17
N ARG A 63 6.57 -8.90 -18.97
CA ARG A 63 6.26 -8.65 -20.37
C ARG A 63 5.16 -7.62 -20.54
N SER A 64 4.08 -7.74 -19.77
CA SER A 64 2.98 -6.77 -19.82
C SER A 64 3.45 -5.36 -19.47
N TRP A 65 4.33 -5.23 -18.47
CA TRP A 65 4.95 -3.94 -18.13
C TRP A 65 5.80 -3.39 -19.28
N GLY A 66 6.59 -4.28 -19.92
CA GLY A 66 7.39 -3.92 -21.08
C GLY A 66 6.54 -3.34 -22.22
N TYR A 67 5.40 -3.98 -22.53
CA TYR A 67 4.47 -3.48 -23.55
C TYR A 67 3.88 -2.11 -23.20
N VAL A 68 3.43 -1.93 -21.97
CA VAL A 68 2.88 -0.64 -21.53
C VAL A 68 3.93 0.46 -21.60
N LEU A 69 5.17 0.19 -21.15
CA LEU A 69 6.22 1.18 -21.15
C LEU A 69 6.72 1.53 -22.57
N GLN A 70 6.77 0.56 -23.47
CA GLN A 70 7.10 0.81 -24.88
C GLN A 70 6.03 1.66 -25.57
N ASP A 71 4.77 1.41 -25.30
CA ASP A 71 3.69 2.17 -25.89
C ASP A 71 3.55 3.57 -25.26
N TRP A 72 3.85 3.72 -23.97
CA TRP A 72 3.85 5.01 -23.28
C TRP A 72 4.79 6.04 -23.91
N VAL A 73 5.91 5.63 -24.51
CA VAL A 73 6.86 6.55 -25.17
C VAL A 73 6.19 7.37 -26.27
N HIS A 74 5.10 6.88 -26.87
CA HIS A 74 4.36 7.61 -27.92
C HIS A 74 3.44 8.70 -27.35
N ASN A 75 2.98 8.58 -26.08
CA ASN A 75 2.14 9.55 -25.42
C ASN A 75 2.58 9.77 -23.97
N PRO A 76 3.77 10.34 -23.72
CA PRO A 76 4.40 10.32 -22.40
C PRO A 76 3.69 11.21 -21.36
N VAL A 77 3.02 12.28 -21.80
CA VAL A 77 2.42 13.27 -20.88
C VAL A 77 1.05 12.83 -20.38
N LEU A 78 0.17 12.42 -21.27
CA LEU A 78 -1.24 12.09 -20.95
C LEU A 78 -1.55 10.59 -21.02
N GLY A 79 -0.61 9.76 -21.48
CA GLY A 79 -0.84 8.34 -21.67
C GLY A 79 -1.85 8.05 -22.77
N ARG A 80 -2.40 6.83 -22.76
CA ARG A 80 -3.36 6.34 -23.77
C ARG A 80 -4.82 6.58 -23.41
N GLY A 81 -5.09 7.07 -22.22
CA GLY A 81 -6.45 7.24 -21.68
C GLY A 81 -6.84 6.13 -20.71
N VAL A 82 -7.81 6.46 -19.85
CA VAL A 82 -8.34 5.54 -18.83
C VAL A 82 -8.91 4.29 -19.51
N THR A 83 -8.69 3.12 -18.93
CA THR A 83 -9.02 1.78 -19.45
C THR A 83 -8.18 1.28 -20.63
N GLY A 84 -7.23 2.05 -21.12
CA GLY A 84 -6.35 1.66 -22.22
C GLY A 84 -5.52 0.39 -21.94
N TYR A 85 -5.24 0.14 -20.67
CA TYR A 85 -4.46 -1.02 -20.19
C TYR A 85 -5.19 -1.76 -19.06
N ALA A 86 -6.45 -2.16 -19.31
CA ALA A 86 -7.29 -2.87 -18.33
C ALA A 86 -6.63 -4.15 -17.78
N TRP A 87 -5.76 -4.79 -18.58
CA TRP A 87 -5.07 -6.05 -18.29
C TRP A 87 -3.75 -5.87 -17.51
N ALA A 88 -3.26 -4.64 -17.33
CA ALA A 88 -2.00 -4.41 -16.60
C ALA A 88 -2.18 -4.57 -15.09
N ASP A 89 -1.44 -5.50 -14.48
CA ASP A 89 -1.56 -5.87 -13.06
C ASP A 89 -0.52 -5.18 -12.17
N ALA A 90 -0.19 -3.94 -12.44
CA ALA A 90 0.67 -3.13 -11.59
C ALA A 90 0.18 -1.69 -11.59
N GLN A 91 -0.15 -1.17 -10.41
CA GLN A 91 -0.73 0.17 -10.28
C GLN A 91 0.13 1.26 -10.91
N TYR A 92 1.44 1.24 -10.68
CA TYR A 92 2.35 2.26 -11.20
C TYR A 92 2.46 2.21 -12.72
N VAL A 93 2.57 1.01 -13.29
CA VAL A 93 2.65 0.79 -14.74
C VAL A 93 1.34 1.19 -15.40
N LYS A 94 0.21 0.84 -14.77
CA LYS A 94 -1.12 1.22 -15.24
C LYS A 94 -1.32 2.73 -15.23
N ILE A 95 -0.97 3.42 -14.15
CA ILE A 95 -1.08 4.89 -14.06
C ILE A 95 -0.25 5.54 -15.16
N ILE A 96 1.01 5.16 -15.33
CA ILE A 96 1.87 5.79 -16.33
C ILE A 96 1.40 5.50 -17.76
N GLY A 97 0.90 4.29 -18.04
CA GLY A 97 0.36 3.94 -19.35
C GLY A 97 -0.94 4.66 -19.67
N GLU A 98 -1.89 4.69 -18.73
CA GLU A 98 -3.22 5.25 -18.95
C GLU A 98 -3.25 6.78 -18.85
N THR A 99 -2.55 7.37 -17.88
CA THR A 99 -2.63 8.81 -17.57
C THR A 99 -1.30 9.55 -17.74
N GLY A 100 -0.29 8.84 -18.17
CA GLY A 100 1.03 9.40 -18.44
C GLY A 100 1.73 9.96 -17.22
N LEU A 101 2.73 10.80 -17.47
CA LEU A 101 3.49 11.46 -16.42
C LEU A 101 2.61 12.41 -15.58
N ALA A 102 1.63 13.06 -16.20
CA ALA A 102 0.70 13.94 -15.51
C ALA A 102 -0.08 13.21 -14.43
N GLY A 103 -0.64 12.04 -14.74
CA GLY A 103 -1.37 11.22 -13.76
C GLY A 103 -0.46 10.64 -12.68
N LEU A 104 0.76 10.21 -13.04
CA LEU A 104 1.74 9.72 -12.07
C LEU A 104 2.15 10.81 -11.08
N LEU A 105 2.36 12.05 -11.55
CA LEU A 105 2.66 13.19 -10.68
C LEU A 105 1.47 13.57 -9.79
N ALA A 106 0.26 13.57 -10.33
CA ALA A 106 -0.96 13.82 -9.54
C ALA A 106 -1.15 12.74 -8.45
N PHE A 107 -0.97 11.47 -8.80
CA PHE A 107 -0.99 10.37 -7.85
C PHE A 107 0.09 10.53 -6.77
N GLY A 108 1.32 10.78 -7.16
CA GLY A 108 2.44 11.02 -6.25
C GLY A 108 2.20 12.22 -5.33
N PHE A 109 1.58 13.28 -5.83
CA PHE A 109 1.20 14.45 -5.03
C PHE A 109 0.18 14.07 -3.95
N ILE A 110 -0.89 13.34 -4.29
CA ILE A 110 -1.90 12.89 -3.32
C ILE A 110 -1.27 12.03 -2.24
N ILE A 111 -0.47 11.04 -2.64
CA ILE A 111 0.23 10.14 -1.72
C ILE A 111 1.17 10.92 -0.77
N THR A 112 1.94 11.85 -1.33
CA THR A 112 2.85 12.70 -0.54
C THR A 112 2.09 13.55 0.47
N ARG A 113 0.96 14.15 0.07
CA ARG A 113 0.11 14.93 0.99
C ARG A 113 -0.46 14.08 2.12
N LEU A 114 -0.95 12.88 1.80
CA LEU A 114 -1.42 11.92 2.81
C LEU A 114 -0.30 11.51 3.76
N TRP A 115 0.87 11.23 3.22
CA TRP A 115 2.05 10.88 4.01
C TRP A 115 2.44 11.97 5.00
N ILE A 116 2.62 13.20 4.52
CA ILE A 116 3.03 14.33 5.34
C ILE A 116 1.99 14.60 6.42
N LYS A 117 0.70 14.69 6.04
CA LYS A 117 -0.38 14.97 6.99
C LYS A 117 -0.59 13.85 8.01
N GLY A 118 -0.56 12.61 7.59
CA GLY A 118 -0.67 11.47 8.52
C GLY A 118 0.45 11.46 9.56
N ARG A 119 1.69 11.75 9.14
CA ARG A 119 2.84 11.86 10.05
C ARG A 119 2.72 13.05 10.99
N GLU A 120 2.29 14.22 10.49
CA GLU A 120 2.09 15.44 11.27
C GLU A 120 1.06 15.21 12.39
N ILE A 121 -0.12 14.67 12.03
CA ILE A 121 -1.21 14.38 12.96
C ILE A 121 -0.77 13.35 14.01
N TYR A 122 -0.09 12.27 13.58
CA TYR A 122 0.47 11.29 14.51
C TYR A 122 1.43 11.90 15.54
N GLY A 123 2.21 12.90 15.12
CA GLY A 123 3.19 13.59 16.00
C GLY A 123 2.57 14.62 16.94
N SER A 124 1.50 15.31 16.53
CA SER A 124 0.89 16.43 17.27
C SER A 124 -0.33 16.03 18.10
N GLU A 125 -1.00 14.91 17.77
CA GLU A 125 -2.21 14.51 18.46
C GLU A 125 -1.92 13.89 19.82
N GLU A 126 -2.69 14.28 20.84
CA GLU A 126 -2.55 13.77 22.21
C GLU A 126 -3.55 12.65 22.51
N ASP A 127 -4.73 12.68 21.89
CA ASP A 127 -5.73 11.63 22.05
C ASP A 127 -5.22 10.27 21.54
N PRO A 128 -5.19 9.22 22.38
CA PRO A 128 -4.68 7.90 22.00
C PRO A 128 -5.43 7.26 20.82
N PHE A 129 -6.75 7.50 20.72
CA PHE A 129 -7.57 6.95 19.65
C PHE A 129 -7.25 7.63 18.30
N ALA A 130 -7.24 8.96 18.28
CA ALA A 130 -6.92 9.75 17.10
C ALA A 130 -5.49 9.46 16.60
N LYS A 131 -4.54 9.36 17.54
CA LYS A 131 -3.15 8.97 17.24
C LYS A 131 -3.05 7.57 16.67
N GLY A 132 -3.80 6.62 17.22
CA GLY A 132 -3.88 5.25 16.71
C GLY A 132 -4.47 5.18 15.30
N LEU A 133 -5.52 5.95 15.04
CA LEU A 133 -6.15 6.05 13.72
C LEU A 133 -5.19 6.64 12.68
N ALA A 134 -4.50 7.73 13.03
CA ALA A 134 -3.50 8.36 12.15
C ALA A 134 -2.36 7.40 11.81
N LEU A 135 -1.84 6.67 12.82
CA LEU A 135 -0.82 5.64 12.61
C LEU A 135 -1.32 4.51 11.71
N GLY A 136 -2.55 4.04 11.93
CA GLY A 136 -3.18 2.99 11.13
C GLY A 136 -3.31 3.38 9.65
N VAL A 137 -3.78 4.59 9.36
CA VAL A 137 -3.86 5.12 7.99
C VAL A 137 -2.49 5.26 7.35
N TRP A 138 -1.50 5.75 8.10
CA TRP A 138 -0.14 5.93 7.60
C TRP A 138 0.53 4.58 7.26
N LEU A 139 0.45 3.59 8.16
CA LEU A 139 0.99 2.25 7.91
C LEU A 139 0.21 1.52 6.81
N GLY A 140 -1.12 1.69 6.76
CA GLY A 140 -1.96 1.17 5.69
C GLY A 140 -1.56 1.73 4.32
N LEU A 141 -1.24 3.03 4.24
CA LEU A 141 -0.73 3.64 3.03
C LEU A 141 0.59 3.00 2.57
N VAL A 142 1.53 2.77 3.50
CA VAL A 142 2.81 2.09 3.20
C VAL A 142 2.56 0.69 2.65
N ALA A 143 1.70 -0.08 3.31
CA ALA A 143 1.38 -1.44 2.88
C ALA A 143 0.73 -1.47 1.49
N MET A 144 -0.18 -0.53 1.21
CA MET A 144 -0.82 -0.43 -0.10
C MET A 144 0.17 0.00 -1.19
N LEU A 145 1.07 0.93 -0.92
CA LEU A 145 2.10 1.32 -1.89
C LEU A 145 3.03 0.15 -2.22
N ALA A 146 3.42 -0.66 -1.23
CA ALA A 146 4.18 -1.88 -1.48
C ALA A 146 3.38 -2.89 -2.33
N HIS A 147 2.10 -3.09 -2.00
CA HIS A 147 1.22 -4.00 -2.75
C HIS A 147 0.98 -3.54 -4.20
N CYS A 148 1.01 -2.24 -4.47
CA CYS A 148 0.86 -1.65 -5.80
C CYS A 148 1.92 -2.05 -6.82
N VAL A 149 3.04 -2.61 -6.38
CA VAL A 149 4.07 -3.14 -7.29
C VAL A 149 3.54 -4.33 -8.09
N GLY A 150 2.74 -5.18 -7.46
CA GLY A 150 2.21 -6.41 -8.09
C GLY A 150 0.69 -6.43 -8.30
N ALA A 151 -0.03 -5.38 -7.91
CA ALA A 151 -1.49 -5.36 -8.01
C ALA A 151 -2.03 -3.93 -8.18
N ASN A 152 -3.26 -3.83 -8.70
CA ASN A 152 -3.96 -2.56 -8.88
C ASN A 152 -4.76 -2.18 -7.62
N THR A 153 -4.07 -1.95 -6.49
CA THR A 153 -4.68 -1.77 -5.17
C THR A 153 -5.65 -0.60 -5.13
N PHE A 154 -5.29 0.54 -5.74
CA PHE A 154 -6.11 1.76 -5.73
C PHE A 154 -7.34 1.72 -6.63
N ILE A 155 -7.58 0.59 -7.34
CA ILE A 155 -8.80 0.36 -8.12
C ILE A 155 -9.76 -0.57 -7.38
N ILE A 156 -9.27 -1.33 -6.39
CA ILE A 156 -10.08 -2.30 -5.65
C ILE A 156 -10.99 -1.56 -4.66
N ILE A 157 -12.25 -1.42 -5.01
CA ILE A 157 -13.28 -0.69 -4.25
C ILE A 157 -13.30 -1.13 -2.78
N ARG A 158 -13.31 -2.43 -2.50
CA ARG A 158 -13.34 -2.99 -1.15
C ARG A 158 -12.18 -2.57 -0.25
N ILE A 159 -11.04 -2.22 -0.83
CA ILE A 159 -9.86 -1.73 -0.11
C ILE A 159 -9.91 -0.21 -0.01
N MET A 160 -10.31 0.45 -1.10
CA MET A 160 -10.25 1.90 -1.21
C MET A 160 -11.33 2.64 -0.43
N GLU A 161 -12.56 2.12 -0.40
CA GLU A 161 -13.64 2.77 0.36
C GLU A 161 -13.31 2.92 1.85
N PRO A 162 -12.96 1.85 2.61
CA PRO A 162 -12.61 2.01 4.01
C PRO A 162 -11.32 2.81 4.22
N PHE A 163 -10.35 2.67 3.32
CA PHE A 163 -9.13 3.47 3.41
C PHE A 163 -9.38 4.96 3.27
N TRP A 164 -10.13 5.38 2.24
CA TRP A 164 -10.43 6.79 2.02
C TRP A 164 -11.33 7.38 3.11
N LEU A 165 -12.25 6.58 3.66
CA LEU A 165 -13.03 6.97 4.82
C LEU A 165 -12.12 7.26 6.03
N CYS A 166 -11.24 6.33 6.38
CA CYS A 166 -10.29 6.51 7.49
C CYS A 166 -9.32 7.69 7.22
N ALA A 167 -8.82 7.82 6.01
CA ALA A 167 -7.96 8.94 5.62
C ALA A 167 -8.69 10.28 5.76
N GLY A 168 -9.96 10.36 5.34
CA GLY A 168 -10.80 11.55 5.52
C GLY A 168 -11.02 11.90 6.99
N LEU A 169 -11.30 10.89 7.83
CA LEU A 169 -11.43 11.09 9.28
C LEU A 169 -10.13 11.64 9.88
N VAL A 170 -8.98 11.08 9.53
CA VAL A 170 -7.68 11.60 9.99
C VAL A 170 -7.47 13.04 9.57
N MET A 171 -7.83 13.41 8.35
CA MET A 171 -7.67 14.78 7.85
C MET A 171 -8.52 15.81 8.58
N ILE A 172 -9.65 15.40 9.18
CA ILE A 172 -10.53 16.31 9.92
C ILE A 172 -10.17 16.42 11.41
N LEU A 173 -9.40 15.48 11.97
CA LEU A 173 -9.04 15.45 13.39
C LEU A 173 -8.54 16.80 13.94
N PRO A 174 -7.60 17.52 13.29
CA PRO A 174 -7.11 18.80 13.81
C PRO A 174 -8.17 19.89 13.88
N ARG A 175 -9.26 19.76 13.12
CA ARG A 175 -10.39 20.70 13.18
C ARG A 175 -11.35 20.35 14.31
N LEU A 176 -11.51 19.07 14.62
CA LEU A 176 -12.40 18.61 15.69
C LEU A 176 -11.80 18.88 17.07
N SER A 177 -10.49 18.77 17.23
CA SER A 177 -9.80 19.09 18.49
C SER A 177 -9.86 20.59 18.84
N ASN A 178 -10.05 21.46 17.86
CA ASN A 178 -10.20 22.91 18.06
C ASN A 178 -11.66 23.38 18.25
N VAL A 179 -12.63 22.46 18.20
CA VAL A 179 -14.04 22.78 18.48
C VAL A 179 -14.26 22.64 19.99
N GLU A 180 -14.29 23.76 20.71
CA GLU A 180 -14.77 23.78 22.09
C GLU A 180 -16.25 23.35 22.08
N VAL A 181 -16.50 22.12 22.55
CA VAL A 181 -17.86 21.65 22.79
C VAL A 181 -18.40 22.48 23.96
N PRO A 182 -19.48 23.30 23.78
CA PRO A 182 -20.08 24.02 24.87
C PRO A 182 -20.54 23.01 25.93
N VAL A 183 -19.85 22.99 27.07
CA VAL A 183 -20.29 22.15 28.20
C VAL A 183 -21.66 22.65 28.60
N ALA A 184 -22.69 21.84 28.40
CA ALA A 184 -24.04 22.14 28.90
C ALA A 184 -23.93 22.44 30.38
N ARG A 185 -24.22 23.69 30.77
CA ARG A 185 -24.26 24.06 32.20
C ARG A 185 -25.35 23.21 32.84
N GLU A 186 -24.95 22.37 33.79
CA GLU A 186 -25.91 21.69 34.65
C GLU A 186 -26.84 22.73 35.28
N PRO A 187 -28.19 22.49 35.29
CA PRO A 187 -29.09 23.38 35.95
C PRO A 187 -28.73 23.39 37.45
N ARG A 188 -28.38 24.59 37.96
CA ARG A 188 -28.17 24.80 39.41
C ARG A 188 -29.48 24.37 40.10
N SER A 189 -29.40 23.30 40.88
CA SER A 189 -30.46 22.91 41.82
C SER A 189 -30.66 24.06 42.81
N ALA A 190 -31.87 24.67 42.80
CA ALA A 190 -32.31 25.64 43.76
C ALA A 190 -32.71 24.97 45.09
#